data_13d7424dc4e095368129fb17246aec0e
#
_entry.id   13d7424dc4e095368129fb17246aec0e
#
_cell.length_a   1.000
_cell.length_b   1.000
_cell.length_c   1.000
_cell.angle_alpha   90.00
_cell.angle_beta   90.00
_cell.angle_gamma   90.00
#
_symmetry.space_group_name_H-M   'P 1'
#
loop_
_entity.id
_entity.type
_entity.pdbx_description
1 polymer ?
#
loop_
_entity_poly.entity_id
_entity_poly.type
_entity_poly.pdbx_seq_one_letter_code
_entity_poly.pdbx_strand_id
1 'polypeptide(L)'
;MERLFTSITNAEESAKRIKNDLHTGYYAGEREDYMMNGINMTEKGLIKENVPVKVALDHGWSSIKGEHIFMETSVVPVDYTPLTNHGLLEYKGQKYIIGQGRLGKQATKTENDNYFLLTLVGIAKELQCQGNEQAEHVELYAGVPITLFGAERKEFRNYLWHKERISFTFEGVCYSFFMDKVKIYAQCYAAIANRMGDMDRLRCVDLGSWTMDVL
;
A
#
# COMPACT_ATOMS: atom_id res chain seq x y z
N MET A 1 6.07 -15.03 -3.97
CA MET A 1 5.36 -13.73 -3.90
C MET A 1 3.86 -13.88 -3.61
N GLU A 2 3.15 -14.85 -4.17
CA GLU A 2 1.79 -15.22 -3.74
C GLU A 2 1.61 -15.37 -2.22
N ARG A 3 2.70 -15.70 -1.52
CA ARG A 3 2.69 -15.92 -0.07
C ARG A 3 2.60 -14.65 0.78
N LEU A 4 2.93 -13.47 0.24
CA LEU A 4 2.92 -12.23 1.02
C LEU A 4 1.49 -11.68 1.19
N PHE A 5 0.70 -11.73 0.14
CA PHE A 5 -0.68 -11.24 0.13
C PHE A 5 -1.63 -12.16 0.89
N THR A 6 -1.52 -13.47 0.65
CA THR A 6 -2.25 -14.50 1.43
C THR A 6 -1.92 -14.38 2.93
N SER A 7 -0.70 -13.94 3.26
CA SER A 7 -0.25 -13.71 4.62
C SER A 7 -0.89 -12.47 5.26
N ILE A 8 -1.10 -11.39 4.52
CA ILE A 8 -1.73 -10.16 5.06
C ILE A 8 -3.23 -10.37 5.27
N THR A 9 -3.94 -10.98 4.32
CA THR A 9 -5.38 -11.29 4.45
C THR A 9 -5.65 -12.31 5.56
N ASN A 10 -4.81 -13.33 5.68
CA ASN A 10 -4.93 -14.32 6.76
C ASN A 10 -4.48 -13.77 8.13
N ALA A 11 -3.59 -12.77 8.18
CA ALA A 11 -3.22 -12.10 9.42
C ALA A 11 -4.40 -11.28 10.01
N GLU A 12 -5.25 -10.71 9.17
CA GLU A 12 -6.48 -10.05 9.63
C GLU A 12 -7.51 -11.04 10.20
N GLU A 13 -7.66 -12.21 9.57
CA GLU A 13 -8.52 -13.27 10.10
C GLU A 13 -7.97 -13.89 11.40
N SER A 14 -6.64 -14.08 11.46
CA SER A 14 -5.97 -14.54 12.69
C SER A 14 -6.04 -13.51 13.81
N ALA A 15 -5.87 -12.22 13.51
CA ALA A 15 -6.05 -11.13 14.47
C ALA A 15 -7.49 -11.01 14.97
N LYS A 16 -8.49 -11.31 14.12
CA LYS A 16 -9.90 -11.40 14.53
C LYS A 16 -10.15 -12.60 15.45
N ARG A 17 -9.52 -13.76 15.21
CA ARG A 17 -9.60 -14.92 16.10
C ARG A 17 -8.96 -14.65 17.44
N ILE A 18 -7.76 -14.07 17.47
CA ILE A 18 -7.05 -13.69 18.71
C ILE A 18 -7.86 -12.63 19.51
N LYS A 19 -8.55 -11.70 18.83
CA LYS A 19 -9.40 -10.71 19.50
C LYS A 19 -10.65 -11.33 20.15
N ASN A 20 -11.14 -12.44 19.63
CA ASN A 20 -12.25 -13.19 20.21
C ASN A 20 -11.82 -14.10 21.37
N ASP A 21 -10.56 -14.55 21.40
CA ASP A 21 -10.03 -15.43 22.46
C ASP A 21 -9.46 -14.64 23.65
N LEU A 22 -9.15 -13.34 23.48
CA LEU A 22 -8.70 -12.45 24.55
C LEU A 22 -9.86 -11.63 25.15
N HIS A 23 -10.90 -12.33 25.62
CA HIS A 23 -11.96 -11.73 26.43
C HIS A 23 -11.51 -11.68 27.90
N THR A 24 -10.49 -10.90 28.22
CA THR A 24 -10.29 -10.29 29.56
C THR A 24 -9.25 -9.17 29.49
N GLY A 25 -9.71 -7.93 29.62
CA GLY A 25 -8.97 -6.86 30.28
C GLY A 25 -7.90 -6.10 29.48
N TYR A 26 -8.14 -4.80 29.38
CA TYR A 26 -7.22 -3.73 28.97
C TYR A 26 -6.97 -3.52 27.48
N TYR A 27 -7.84 -2.71 26.88
CA TYR A 27 -7.50 -1.46 26.18
C TYR A 27 -8.81 -0.71 25.88
N ALA A 28 -9.15 0.21 26.77
CA ALA A 28 -10.14 1.24 26.50
C ALA A 28 -9.45 2.34 25.70
N GLY A 29 -10.03 2.69 24.58
CA GLY A 29 -9.64 3.90 23.85
C GLY A 29 -9.65 3.75 22.35
N GLU A 30 -10.72 4.15 21.80
CA GLU A 30 -11.08 4.71 20.51
C GLU A 30 -12.23 3.93 19.86
N ARG A 31 -13.43 4.44 20.11
CA ARG A 31 -14.61 4.11 19.28
C ARG A 31 -14.36 4.69 17.90
N GLU A 32 -14.07 3.81 16.95
CA GLU A 32 -14.23 4.17 15.55
C GLU A 32 -15.74 4.26 15.28
N ASP A 33 -16.21 5.48 15.05
CA ASP A 33 -17.54 5.72 14.52
C ASP A 33 -17.62 5.09 13.13
N TYR A 34 -18.32 3.97 13.03
CA TYR A 34 -18.74 3.42 11.75
C TYR A 34 -19.83 4.33 11.20
N MET A 35 -19.45 5.28 10.39
CA MET A 35 -20.41 6.02 9.57
C MET A 35 -20.98 5.05 8.52
N MET A 36 -22.20 4.63 8.72
CA MET A 36 -23.02 4.09 7.64
C MET A 36 -23.26 5.22 6.64
N ASN A 37 -22.56 5.22 5.54
CA ASN A 37 -22.83 6.14 4.44
C ASN A 37 -23.16 5.39 3.17
N GLY A 38 -24.38 5.64 2.72
CA GLY A 38 -24.72 5.64 1.31
C GLY A 38 -25.38 4.41 0.74
N ILE A 39 -26.55 4.02 1.24
CA ILE A 39 -27.50 3.29 0.42
C ILE A 39 -28.23 4.32 -0.45
N ASN A 40 -27.80 4.52 -1.68
CA ASN A 40 -28.60 5.19 -2.70
C ASN A 40 -29.45 4.13 -3.40
N MET A 41 -30.71 4.08 -3.05
CA MET A 41 -31.70 3.34 -3.82
C MET A 41 -32.01 4.09 -5.12
N THR A 42 -31.52 3.57 -6.23
CA THR A 42 -32.12 3.84 -7.53
C THR A 42 -32.87 2.57 -7.99
N GLU A 43 -34.13 2.74 -8.35
CA GLU A 43 -34.97 1.68 -8.92
C GLU A 43 -34.27 1.01 -10.11
N LYS A 44 -34.13 -0.32 -10.04
CA LYS A 44 -33.60 -1.28 -11.01
C LYS A 44 -32.13 -1.61 -10.92
N GLY A 45 -31.86 -2.70 -10.24
CA GLY A 45 -30.77 -3.59 -10.57
C GLY A 45 -29.50 -3.38 -9.77
N LEU A 46 -29.13 -4.42 -9.03
CA LEU A 46 -27.81 -4.75 -8.50
C LEU A 46 -27.07 -3.58 -7.84
N ILE A 47 -27.24 -3.48 -6.54
CA ILE A 47 -26.31 -2.76 -5.68
C ILE A 47 -24.95 -3.41 -5.91
N LYS A 48 -24.08 -2.81 -6.70
CA LYS A 48 -22.64 -3.07 -6.62
C LYS A 48 -22.23 -2.55 -5.25
N GLU A 49 -22.08 -3.43 -4.28
CA GLU A 49 -21.35 -3.08 -3.08
C GLU A 49 -20.00 -2.53 -3.55
N ASN A 50 -19.72 -1.26 -3.22
CA ASN A 50 -18.45 -0.61 -3.49
C ASN A 50 -17.40 -1.21 -2.53
N VAL A 51 -17.06 -2.47 -2.74
CA VAL A 51 -16.03 -3.15 -1.97
C VAL A 51 -14.68 -2.56 -2.40
N PRO A 52 -13.92 -1.95 -1.49
CA PRO A 52 -12.62 -1.40 -1.84
C PRO A 52 -11.67 -2.48 -2.34
N VAL A 53 -10.91 -2.18 -3.39
CA VAL A 53 -9.85 -3.06 -3.86
C VAL A 53 -8.66 -2.94 -2.90
N LYS A 54 -8.19 -4.08 -2.41
CA LYS A 54 -7.05 -4.12 -1.49
C LYS A 54 -5.75 -4.20 -2.28
N VAL A 55 -4.83 -3.31 -1.97
CA VAL A 55 -3.50 -3.25 -2.57
C VAL A 55 -2.45 -3.27 -1.47
N ALA A 56 -1.51 -4.20 -1.55
CA ALA A 56 -0.39 -4.30 -0.62
C ALA A 56 0.92 -3.96 -1.33
N LEU A 57 1.69 -3.01 -0.78
CA LEU A 57 2.95 -2.57 -1.32
C LEU A 57 4.06 -2.56 -0.26
N ASP A 58 5.15 -3.22 -0.56
CA ASP A 58 6.39 -3.10 0.20
C ASP A 58 7.25 -1.98 -0.38
N HIS A 59 7.44 -0.93 0.41
CA HIS A 59 8.18 0.26 0.01
C HIS A 59 9.68 0.12 0.34
N GLY A 60 10.40 -0.68 -0.45
CA GLY A 60 11.85 -0.82 -0.29
C GLY A 60 12.62 0.41 -0.77
N TRP A 61 13.89 0.54 -0.37
CA TRP A 61 14.78 1.60 -0.82
C TRP A 61 15.22 1.45 -2.28
N SER A 62 15.29 0.22 -2.78
CA SER A 62 15.69 -0.06 -4.18
C SER A 62 14.53 -0.51 -5.06
N SER A 63 13.45 -1.01 -4.48
CA SER A 63 12.31 -1.51 -5.25
C SER A 63 11.03 -1.42 -4.45
N ILE A 64 9.92 -1.13 -5.16
CA ILE A 64 8.57 -1.29 -4.66
C ILE A 64 8.09 -2.66 -5.12
N LYS A 65 7.52 -3.42 -4.21
CA LYS A 65 7.02 -4.78 -4.46
C LYS A 65 5.56 -4.86 -4.06
N GLY A 66 4.77 -5.53 -4.85
CA GLY A 66 3.39 -5.87 -4.56
C GLY A 66 3.16 -7.37 -4.70
N GLU A 67 1.91 -7.78 -4.77
CA GLU A 67 1.56 -9.18 -5.03
C GLU A 67 1.97 -9.61 -6.43
N HIS A 68 1.68 -8.78 -7.43
CA HIS A 68 1.90 -9.06 -8.84
C HIS A 68 3.00 -8.22 -9.45
N ILE A 69 3.52 -7.22 -8.72
CA ILE A 69 4.44 -6.23 -9.28
C ILE A 69 5.80 -6.23 -8.58
N PHE A 70 6.79 -5.87 -9.37
CA PHE A 70 8.11 -5.46 -8.93
C PHE A 70 8.55 -4.29 -9.79
N MET A 71 8.94 -3.16 -9.17
CA MET A 71 9.46 -2.01 -9.89
C MET A 71 10.60 -1.37 -9.13
N GLU A 72 11.56 -0.78 -9.86
CA GLU A 72 12.66 -0.03 -9.25
C GLU A 72 12.14 1.25 -8.58
N THR A 73 12.73 1.60 -7.44
CA THR A 73 12.45 2.86 -6.74
C THR A 73 13.17 3.98 -7.47
N SER A 74 12.48 4.54 -8.48
CA SER A 74 12.99 5.62 -9.33
C SER A 74 11.86 6.54 -9.77
N VAL A 75 12.09 7.85 -9.65
CA VAL A 75 11.19 8.92 -10.10
C VAL A 75 12.02 9.99 -10.76
N VAL A 76 11.80 10.24 -12.03
CA VAL A 76 12.52 11.27 -12.79
C VAL A 76 11.49 12.26 -13.34
N PRO A 77 11.44 13.51 -12.86
CA PRO A 77 10.57 14.52 -13.45
C PRO A 77 11.05 14.85 -14.87
N VAL A 78 10.09 15.04 -15.79
CA VAL A 78 10.36 15.41 -17.17
C VAL A 78 9.46 16.58 -17.60
N ASP A 79 9.99 17.47 -18.42
CA ASP A 79 9.31 18.64 -18.98
C ASP A 79 8.92 18.48 -20.47
N TYR A 80 9.19 17.29 -21.02
CA TYR A 80 8.84 16.92 -22.39
C TYR A 80 7.85 15.77 -22.43
N THR A 81 7.26 15.53 -23.59
CA THR A 81 6.42 14.35 -23.83
C THR A 81 7.28 13.24 -24.41
N PRO A 82 7.47 12.12 -23.68
CA PRO A 82 8.21 10.98 -24.20
C PRO A 82 7.55 10.38 -25.44
N LEU A 83 8.35 9.72 -26.28
CA LEU A 83 7.84 9.04 -27.49
C LEU A 83 6.96 7.82 -27.18
N THR A 84 7.12 7.27 -26.00
CA THR A 84 6.33 6.12 -25.50
C THR A 84 5.76 6.44 -24.14
N ASN A 85 4.63 5.85 -23.81
CA ASN A 85 4.01 6.00 -22.48
C ASN A 85 4.63 5.07 -21.43
N HIS A 86 5.63 4.26 -21.78
CA HIS A 86 6.20 3.29 -20.85
C HIS A 86 6.82 3.98 -19.63
N GLY A 87 6.32 3.64 -18.44
CA GLY A 87 6.71 4.24 -17.18
C GLY A 87 6.27 5.70 -16.98
N LEU A 88 5.50 6.27 -17.91
CA LEU A 88 5.05 7.66 -17.81
C LEU A 88 3.89 7.80 -16.83
N LEU A 89 4.12 8.56 -15.77
CA LEU A 89 3.13 9.03 -14.81
C LEU A 89 2.85 10.51 -15.04
N GLU A 90 1.57 10.88 -15.16
CA GLU A 90 1.12 12.27 -15.16
C GLU A 90 0.26 12.51 -13.90
N TYR A 91 0.71 13.40 -13.05
CA TYR A 91 0.04 13.73 -11.80
C TYR A 91 0.10 15.25 -11.53
N LYS A 92 -1.06 15.86 -11.27
CA LYS A 92 -1.20 17.32 -11.02
C LYS A 92 -0.52 18.20 -12.08
N GLY A 93 -0.61 17.79 -13.36
CA GLY A 93 -0.02 18.53 -14.49
C GLY A 93 1.48 18.36 -14.67
N GLN A 94 2.14 17.59 -13.82
CA GLN A 94 3.57 17.26 -13.93
C GLN A 94 3.74 15.84 -14.46
N LYS A 95 4.80 15.63 -15.26
CA LYS A 95 5.16 14.34 -15.85
C LYS A 95 6.40 13.76 -15.16
N TYR A 96 6.38 12.44 -14.99
CA TYR A 96 7.46 11.69 -14.36
C TYR A 96 7.69 10.38 -15.10
N ILE A 97 8.94 9.96 -15.23
CA ILE A 97 9.30 8.60 -15.66
C ILE A 97 9.60 7.78 -14.41
N ILE A 98 8.91 6.67 -14.27
CA ILE A 98 9.00 5.76 -13.13
C ILE A 98 9.73 4.48 -13.54
N GLY A 99 10.60 3.97 -12.64
CA GLY A 99 11.27 2.68 -12.82
C GLY A 99 12.50 2.74 -13.72
N GLN A 100 13.02 3.91 -14.04
CA GLN A 100 14.27 4.09 -14.78
C GLN A 100 15.34 4.76 -13.91
N GLY A 101 16.35 4.00 -13.53
CA GLY A 101 17.40 4.47 -12.63
C GLY A 101 17.09 4.17 -11.16
N ARG A 102 17.69 4.92 -10.25
CA ARG A 102 17.49 4.78 -8.80
C ARG A 102 17.41 6.14 -8.13
N LEU A 103 16.52 6.26 -7.15
CA LEU A 103 16.54 7.41 -6.25
C LEU A 103 17.84 7.42 -5.44
N GLY A 104 18.39 8.61 -5.25
CA GLY A 104 19.46 8.81 -4.28
C GLY A 104 18.98 8.45 -2.87
N LYS A 105 19.92 8.20 -1.96
CA LYS A 105 19.61 7.93 -0.55
C LYS A 105 18.89 9.14 0.05
N GLN A 106 17.70 8.90 0.60
CA GLN A 106 16.92 9.88 1.33
C GLN A 106 16.99 9.59 2.83
N ALA A 107 16.80 10.61 3.66
CA ALA A 107 16.77 10.43 5.11
C ALA A 107 15.52 9.67 5.56
N THR A 108 14.36 10.02 4.97
CA THR A 108 13.08 9.36 5.23
C THR A 108 12.32 9.17 3.91
N LYS A 109 11.30 8.30 3.93
CA LYS A 109 10.43 8.07 2.77
C LYS A 109 9.41 9.21 2.57
N THR A 110 9.29 10.10 3.52
CA THR A 110 8.36 11.24 3.55
C THR A 110 9.04 12.56 3.21
N GLU A 111 10.34 12.55 2.87
CA GLU A 111 11.14 13.74 2.60
C GLU A 111 10.62 14.57 1.41
N ASN A 112 10.05 13.89 0.42
CA ASN A 112 9.44 14.47 -0.78
C ASN A 112 8.34 13.56 -1.34
N ASP A 113 7.73 13.94 -2.46
CA ASP A 113 6.61 13.20 -3.06
C ASP A 113 7.00 11.90 -3.78
N ASN A 114 8.28 11.54 -3.85
CA ASN A 114 8.73 10.39 -4.63
C ASN A 114 8.05 9.08 -4.23
N TYR A 115 7.99 8.78 -2.93
CA TYR A 115 7.35 7.54 -2.47
C TYR A 115 5.83 7.56 -2.64
N PHE A 116 5.19 8.74 -2.61
CA PHE A 116 3.78 8.87 -2.94
C PHE A 116 3.54 8.58 -4.44
N LEU A 117 4.34 9.15 -5.34
CA LEU A 117 4.26 8.90 -6.78
C LEU A 117 4.51 7.42 -7.11
N LEU A 118 5.50 6.80 -6.47
CA LEU A 118 5.76 5.37 -6.58
C LEU A 118 4.57 4.52 -6.07
N THR A 119 3.91 4.97 -5.01
CA THR A 119 2.70 4.32 -4.49
C THR A 119 1.55 4.39 -5.50
N LEU A 120 1.33 5.54 -6.15
CA LEU A 120 0.31 5.67 -7.19
C LEU A 120 0.55 4.68 -8.33
N VAL A 121 1.80 4.58 -8.80
CA VAL A 121 2.16 3.63 -9.87
C VAL A 121 2.03 2.18 -9.39
N GLY A 122 2.44 1.89 -8.15
CA GLY A 122 2.26 0.57 -7.55
C GLY A 122 0.80 0.15 -7.51
N ILE A 123 -0.08 1.06 -7.07
CA ILE A 123 -1.54 0.83 -7.07
C ILE A 123 -2.04 0.61 -8.50
N ALA A 124 -1.67 1.47 -9.46
CA ALA A 124 -2.11 1.34 -10.86
C ALA A 124 -1.75 -0.04 -11.44
N LYS A 125 -0.51 -0.47 -11.23
CA LYS A 125 -0.04 -1.77 -11.72
C LYS A 125 -0.76 -2.95 -11.04
N GLU A 126 -0.99 -2.90 -9.74
CA GLU A 126 -1.77 -3.94 -9.04
C GLU A 126 -3.21 -3.97 -9.53
N LEU A 127 -3.85 -2.81 -9.72
CA LEU A 127 -5.20 -2.74 -10.28
C LEU A 127 -5.27 -3.33 -11.68
N GLN A 128 -4.27 -3.06 -12.55
CA GLN A 128 -4.17 -3.68 -13.87
C GLN A 128 -4.08 -5.21 -13.79
N CYS A 129 -3.18 -5.72 -12.94
CA CYS A 129 -3.02 -7.17 -12.77
C CYS A 129 -4.28 -7.86 -12.24
N GLN A 130 -5.09 -7.14 -11.45
CA GLN A 130 -6.35 -7.62 -10.89
C GLN A 130 -7.56 -7.40 -11.81
N GLY A 131 -7.40 -6.69 -12.95
CA GLY A 131 -8.49 -6.32 -13.87
C GLY A 131 -9.47 -5.30 -13.25
N ASN A 132 -8.98 -4.44 -12.37
CA ASN A 132 -9.76 -3.46 -11.60
C ASN A 132 -9.31 -2.02 -11.85
N GLU A 133 -8.92 -1.66 -13.07
CA GLU A 133 -8.41 -0.32 -13.42
C GLU A 133 -9.43 0.80 -13.14
N GLN A 134 -10.70 0.46 -13.11
CA GLN A 134 -11.82 1.38 -12.83
C GLN A 134 -12.27 1.34 -11.35
N ALA A 135 -11.42 0.83 -10.45
CA ALA A 135 -11.74 0.83 -9.03
C ALA A 135 -11.93 2.26 -8.52
N GLU A 136 -13.06 2.52 -7.86
CA GLU A 136 -13.36 3.82 -7.25
C GLU A 136 -12.86 3.94 -5.81
N HIS A 137 -12.61 2.81 -5.16
CA HIS A 137 -12.21 2.71 -3.77
C HIS A 137 -11.02 1.76 -3.61
N VAL A 138 -9.98 2.20 -2.90
CA VAL A 138 -8.76 1.43 -2.64
C VAL A 138 -8.42 1.44 -1.15
N GLU A 139 -8.13 0.27 -0.59
CA GLU A 139 -7.46 0.12 0.69
C GLU A 139 -5.98 -0.20 0.47
N LEU A 140 -5.10 0.65 0.98
CA LEU A 140 -3.65 0.49 0.86
C LEU A 140 -3.05 -0.13 2.12
N TYR A 141 -2.23 -1.13 1.94
CA TYR A 141 -1.42 -1.79 2.96
C TYR A 141 0.06 -1.58 2.62
N ALA A 142 0.77 -0.79 3.41
CA ALA A 142 2.15 -0.40 3.14
C ALA A 142 3.11 -0.89 4.23
N GLY A 143 4.35 -1.23 3.84
CA GLY A 143 5.38 -1.71 4.74
C GLY A 143 6.44 -0.65 5.06
N VAL A 144 6.88 -0.59 6.32
CA VAL A 144 8.06 0.15 6.75
C VAL A 144 9.02 -0.78 7.51
N PRO A 145 10.34 -0.52 7.50
CA PRO A 145 11.31 -1.31 8.26
C PRO A 145 10.90 -1.44 9.73
N ILE A 146 11.07 -2.62 10.31
CA ILE A 146 10.64 -2.88 11.67
C ILE A 146 11.33 -1.96 12.69
N THR A 147 12.60 -1.66 12.46
CA THR A 147 13.40 -0.75 13.28
C THR A 147 12.83 0.67 13.32
N LEU A 148 12.14 1.08 12.26
CA LEU A 148 11.55 2.42 12.11
C LEU A 148 10.03 2.43 12.36
N PHE A 149 9.39 1.26 12.50
CA PHE A 149 7.95 1.13 12.59
C PHE A 149 7.33 1.97 13.72
N GLY A 150 7.95 1.97 14.90
CA GLY A 150 7.48 2.76 16.03
C GLY A 150 7.48 4.27 15.78
N ALA A 151 8.54 4.75 15.12
CA ALA A 151 8.76 6.17 14.87
C ALA A 151 8.00 6.67 13.63
N GLU A 152 8.06 5.94 12.52
CA GLU A 152 7.64 6.45 11.20
C GLU A 152 6.23 6.05 10.78
N ARG A 153 5.60 5.03 11.40
CA ARG A 153 4.30 4.51 10.91
C ARG A 153 3.20 5.56 10.80
N LYS A 154 3.11 6.49 11.76
CA LYS A 154 2.06 7.52 11.77
C LYS A 154 2.33 8.57 10.69
N GLU A 155 3.58 9.00 10.57
CA GLU A 155 4.01 9.96 9.57
C GLU A 155 3.82 9.40 8.16
N PHE A 156 4.29 8.18 7.91
CA PHE A 156 4.16 7.52 6.62
C PHE A 156 2.70 7.25 6.24
N ARG A 157 1.86 6.86 7.22
CA ARG A 157 0.42 6.75 6.99
C ARG A 157 -0.19 8.07 6.55
N ASN A 158 0.10 9.16 7.26
CA ASN A 158 -0.43 10.48 6.94
C ASN A 158 0.08 11.01 5.60
N TYR A 159 1.32 10.71 5.26
CA TYR A 159 1.93 11.05 3.98
C TYR A 159 1.23 10.34 2.81
N LEU A 160 0.88 9.06 2.95
CA LEU A 160 0.21 8.29 1.91
C LEU A 160 -1.30 8.55 1.84
N TRP A 161 -1.93 8.91 2.96
CA TRP A 161 -3.38 9.06 3.02
C TRP A 161 -3.85 10.40 2.50
N HIS A 162 -4.82 10.39 1.60
CA HIS A 162 -5.47 11.57 1.06
C HIS A 162 -6.98 11.44 1.19
N LYS A 163 -7.62 12.49 1.73
CA LYS A 163 -9.08 12.53 1.90
C LYS A 163 -9.80 12.70 0.56
N GLU A 164 -9.19 13.45 -0.34
CA GLU A 164 -9.78 13.78 -1.64
C GLU A 164 -9.55 12.65 -2.64
N ARG A 165 -10.38 12.63 -3.68
CA ARG A 165 -10.22 11.72 -4.82
C ARG A 165 -8.85 11.95 -5.48
N ILE A 166 -8.10 10.89 -5.63
CA ILE A 166 -6.79 10.91 -6.30
C ILE A 166 -7.03 10.57 -7.77
N SER A 167 -6.56 11.46 -8.68
CA SER A 167 -6.68 11.25 -10.12
C SER A 167 -5.32 11.45 -10.78
N PHE A 168 -4.92 10.52 -11.63
CA PHE A 168 -3.66 10.54 -12.36
C PHE A 168 -3.75 9.68 -13.62
N THR A 169 -2.78 9.82 -14.52
CA THR A 169 -2.63 8.96 -15.70
C THR A 169 -1.32 8.19 -15.58
N PHE A 170 -1.36 6.89 -15.78
CA PHE A 170 -0.17 6.06 -15.84
C PHE A 170 -0.20 5.20 -17.10
N GLU A 171 0.88 5.29 -17.91
CA GLU A 171 1.02 4.60 -19.21
C GLU A 171 -0.18 4.80 -20.14
N GLY A 172 -0.79 6.00 -20.07
CA GLY A 172 -1.96 6.38 -20.90
C GLY A 172 -3.32 5.92 -20.33
N VAL A 173 -3.34 5.18 -19.23
CA VAL A 173 -4.56 4.78 -18.53
C VAL A 173 -4.88 5.77 -17.42
N CYS A 174 -6.12 6.26 -17.39
CA CYS A 174 -6.60 7.16 -16.32
C CYS A 174 -7.08 6.37 -15.11
N TYR A 175 -6.58 6.73 -13.93
CA TYR A 175 -7.00 6.20 -12.64
C TYR A 175 -7.64 7.29 -11.81
N SER A 176 -8.73 6.96 -11.11
CA SER A 176 -9.41 7.92 -10.24
C SER A 176 -10.13 7.20 -9.11
N PHE A 177 -9.62 7.29 -7.89
CA PHE A 177 -10.15 6.56 -6.73
C PHE A 177 -10.08 7.36 -5.43
N PHE A 178 -10.84 6.93 -4.44
CA PHE A 178 -10.68 7.33 -3.05
C PHE A 178 -9.78 6.33 -2.33
N MET A 179 -8.86 6.84 -1.52
CA MET A 179 -8.06 6.01 -0.63
C MET A 179 -8.78 5.87 0.71
N ASP A 180 -9.63 4.86 0.81
CA ASP A 180 -10.51 4.69 1.98
C ASP A 180 -9.71 4.42 3.26
N LYS A 181 -8.62 3.69 3.12
CA LYS A 181 -7.81 3.27 4.25
C LYS A 181 -6.35 3.12 3.87
N VAL A 182 -5.48 3.54 4.78
CA VAL A 182 -4.04 3.24 4.73
C VAL A 182 -3.64 2.55 6.03
N LYS A 183 -3.12 1.33 5.92
CA LYS A 183 -2.56 0.59 7.04
C LYS A 183 -1.06 0.39 6.84
N ILE A 184 -0.29 0.67 7.89
CA ILE A 184 1.16 0.49 7.87
C ILE A 184 1.52 -0.74 8.70
N TYR A 185 2.33 -1.61 8.14
CA TYR A 185 2.86 -2.83 8.75
C TYR A 185 4.38 -2.79 8.88
N ALA A 186 4.92 -3.48 9.84
CA ALA A 186 6.35 -3.74 9.88
C ALA A 186 6.72 -4.73 8.76
N GLN A 187 7.72 -4.40 7.96
CA GLN A 187 8.34 -5.35 7.01
C GLN A 187 8.80 -6.58 7.80
N CYS A 188 8.93 -7.74 7.18
CA CYS A 188 9.15 -9.04 7.80
C CYS A 188 7.94 -9.59 8.58
N TYR A 189 7.22 -8.76 9.37
CA TYR A 189 6.10 -9.24 10.17
C TYR A 189 5.02 -9.91 9.30
N ALA A 190 4.68 -9.31 8.17
CA ALA A 190 3.71 -9.88 7.24
C ALA A 190 4.15 -11.25 6.70
N ALA A 191 5.46 -11.46 6.50
CA ALA A 191 6.00 -12.73 5.99
C ALA A 191 5.90 -13.88 7.00
N ILE A 192 5.86 -13.56 8.29
CA ILE A 192 5.87 -14.56 9.38
C ILE A 192 4.54 -14.67 10.13
N ALA A 193 3.61 -13.72 9.93
CA ALA A 193 2.36 -13.63 10.69
C ALA A 193 1.56 -14.95 10.70
N ASN A 194 1.52 -15.66 9.57
CA ASN A 194 0.81 -16.94 9.45
C ASN A 194 1.50 -18.11 10.19
N ARG A 195 2.74 -17.94 10.63
CA ARG A 195 3.54 -18.99 11.29
C ARG A 195 3.77 -18.73 12.77
N MET A 196 3.40 -17.53 13.24
CA MET A 196 3.64 -17.14 14.63
C MET A 196 2.85 -17.97 15.65
N GLY A 197 1.69 -18.55 15.25
CA GLY A 197 0.91 -19.42 16.10
C GLY A 197 1.46 -20.82 16.28
N ASP A 198 2.35 -21.27 15.40
CA ASP A 198 2.83 -22.64 15.32
C ASP A 198 4.25 -22.82 15.89
N MET A 199 4.90 -21.73 16.32
CA MET A 199 6.31 -21.72 16.72
C MET A 199 6.52 -20.98 18.03
N ASP A 200 7.20 -21.61 18.98
CA ASP A 200 7.60 -20.98 20.25
C ASP A 200 8.65 -19.87 20.06
N ARG A 201 9.46 -19.97 19.01
CA ARG A 201 10.48 -18.98 18.65
C ARG A 201 10.64 -18.92 17.15
N LEU A 202 10.63 -17.71 16.63
CA LEU A 202 10.85 -17.43 15.20
C LEU A 202 11.88 -16.31 15.06
N ARG A 203 12.79 -16.44 14.11
CA ARG A 203 13.66 -15.36 13.66
C ARG A 203 13.41 -15.13 12.18
N CYS A 204 13.18 -13.87 11.82
CA CYS A 204 13.08 -13.45 10.43
C CYS A 204 14.23 -12.48 10.14
N VAL A 205 14.96 -12.73 9.06
CA VAL A 205 16.02 -11.85 8.57
C VAL A 205 15.57 -11.31 7.23
N ASP A 206 15.39 -10.00 7.15
CA ASP A 206 15.09 -9.30 5.89
C ASP A 206 16.38 -8.67 5.37
N LEU A 207 16.80 -9.12 4.19
CA LEU A 207 17.98 -8.61 3.50
C LEU A 207 17.52 -7.63 2.42
N GLY A 208 17.53 -6.35 2.76
CA GLY A 208 17.30 -5.26 1.82
C GLY A 208 18.59 -4.82 1.12
N SER A 209 18.47 -3.91 0.15
CA SER A 209 19.65 -3.39 -0.57
C SER A 209 20.54 -2.49 0.29
N TRP A 210 19.99 -1.88 1.34
CA TRP A 210 20.66 -0.90 2.21
C TRP A 210 20.54 -1.24 3.68
N THR A 211 19.64 -2.14 4.05
CA THR A 211 19.33 -2.49 5.43
C THR A 211 19.26 -4.01 5.58
N MET A 212 19.58 -4.47 6.76
CA MET A 212 19.29 -5.82 7.23
C MET A 212 18.47 -5.67 8.50
N ASP A 213 17.24 -6.17 8.47
CA ASP A 213 16.35 -6.18 9.63
C ASP A 213 16.24 -7.60 10.18
N VAL A 214 16.31 -7.73 11.51
CA VAL A 214 16.16 -9.00 12.23
C VAL A 214 15.01 -8.87 13.22
N LEU A 215 14.03 -9.77 13.08
CA LEU A 215 12.86 -9.89 13.95
C LEU A 215 12.93 -11.17 14.75
#